data_0f1cdd63e4cb552d15043c069b952c6f
#
_entry.id   0f1cdd63e4cb552d15043c069b952c6f
#
_cell.length_a   1.000
_cell.length_b   1.000
_cell.length_c   1.000
_cell.angle_alpha   90.00
_cell.angle_beta   90.00
_cell.angle_gamma   90.00
#
_symmetry.space_group_name_H-M   'P 1'
#
loop_
_entity.id
_entity.type
_entity.pdbx_description
1 polymer ?
#
loop_
_entity_poly.entity_id
_entity_poly.type
_entity_poly.pdbx_seq_one_letter_code
_entity_poly.pdbx_strand_id
1 'polypeptide(L)'
;MLADDDPVALDSAARALTEAGFRVVQVGDGQQALQEVLSRKVGLIVMDVSMPQVNGVEACHCLKAMPKTSKIPVILMAAKKDPEARTLAERTHGSVRVLRKPFTPEELVSVAKQLVKPKSLLL
;
A
#
# COMPACT_ATOMS: atom_id res chain seq x y z
N MET A 1 1.82 -2.76 5.93
CA MET A 1 0.51 -3.39 5.72
C MET A 1 0.25 -3.59 4.24
N LEU A 2 -0.29 -4.72 3.88
CA LEU A 2 -0.58 -5.09 2.49
C LEU A 2 -2.07 -5.39 2.37
N ALA A 3 -2.77 -4.66 1.52
CA ALA A 3 -4.22 -4.75 1.36
C ALA A 3 -4.59 -5.06 -0.09
N ASP A 4 -5.26 -6.19 -0.31
CA ASP A 4 -5.75 -6.62 -1.61
C ASP A 4 -6.87 -7.63 -1.37
N ASP A 5 -7.91 -7.62 -2.20
CA ASP A 5 -9.02 -8.56 -2.07
C ASP A 5 -8.82 -9.85 -2.86
N ASP A 6 -7.79 -9.92 -3.71
CA ASP A 6 -7.44 -11.13 -4.44
C ASP A 6 -6.46 -11.96 -3.59
N PRO A 7 -6.87 -13.15 -3.08
CA PRO A 7 -6.01 -13.94 -2.20
C PRO A 7 -4.70 -14.38 -2.86
N VAL A 8 -4.71 -14.63 -4.16
CA VAL A 8 -3.51 -15.06 -4.89
C VAL A 8 -2.52 -13.90 -5.00
N ALA A 9 -3.00 -12.73 -5.39
CA ALA A 9 -2.16 -11.53 -5.49
C ALA A 9 -1.63 -11.13 -4.12
N LEU A 10 -2.48 -11.20 -3.09
CA LEU A 10 -2.12 -10.87 -1.72
C LEU A 10 -0.99 -11.79 -1.21
N ASP A 11 -1.12 -13.08 -1.42
CA ASP A 11 -0.11 -14.06 -0.99
C ASP A 11 1.22 -13.86 -1.72
N SER A 12 1.17 -13.66 -3.02
CA SER A 12 2.36 -13.44 -3.84
C SER A 12 3.12 -12.18 -3.41
N ALA A 13 2.42 -11.09 -3.22
CA ALA A 13 3.02 -9.83 -2.79
C ALA A 13 3.57 -9.93 -1.37
N ALA A 14 2.83 -10.57 -0.46
CA ALA A 14 3.27 -10.77 0.91
C ALA A 14 4.55 -11.60 0.97
N ARG A 15 4.63 -12.64 0.16
CA ARG A 15 5.81 -13.50 0.09
C ARG A 15 7.03 -12.74 -0.38
N ALA A 16 6.89 -11.96 -1.45
CA ALA A 16 7.98 -11.15 -1.99
C ALA A 16 8.50 -10.15 -0.98
N LEU A 17 7.60 -9.44 -0.30
CA LEU A 17 7.99 -8.45 0.71
C LEU A 17 8.62 -9.11 1.93
N THR A 18 8.10 -10.25 2.38
CA THR A 18 8.67 -10.99 3.50
C THR A 18 10.08 -11.47 3.18
N GLU A 19 10.31 -12.00 1.99
CA GLU A 19 11.63 -12.44 1.56
C GLU A 19 12.62 -11.27 1.47
N ALA A 20 12.12 -10.07 1.21
CA ALA A 20 12.94 -8.87 1.16
C ALA A 20 13.24 -8.27 2.55
N GLY A 21 12.71 -8.87 3.62
CA GLY A 21 13.00 -8.45 4.99
C GLY A 21 11.92 -7.62 5.65
N PHE A 22 10.78 -7.41 5.00
CA PHE A 22 9.65 -6.68 5.59
C PHE A 22 8.79 -7.61 6.45
N ARG A 23 8.22 -7.04 7.50
CA ARG A 23 7.20 -7.73 8.31
C ARG A 23 5.84 -7.32 7.78
N VAL A 24 5.05 -8.28 7.31
CA VAL A 24 3.84 -8.02 6.56
C VAL A 24 2.58 -8.34 7.37
N VAL A 25 1.64 -7.41 7.41
CA VAL A 25 0.28 -7.63 7.89
C VAL A 25 -0.63 -7.59 6.67
N GLN A 26 -1.41 -8.64 6.46
CA GLN A 26 -2.30 -8.78 5.30
C GLN A 26 -3.73 -8.45 5.69
N VAL A 27 -4.41 -7.68 4.83
CA VAL A 27 -5.83 -7.38 4.99
C VAL A 27 -6.54 -7.54 3.65
N GLY A 28 -7.83 -7.88 3.69
CA GLY A 28 -8.59 -8.22 2.48
C GLY A 28 -9.48 -7.12 1.93
N ASP A 29 -9.61 -6.00 2.62
CA ASP A 29 -10.43 -4.88 2.14
C ASP A 29 -9.98 -3.56 2.75
N GLY A 30 -10.50 -2.46 2.19
CA GLY A 30 -10.12 -1.12 2.62
C GLY A 30 -10.53 -0.78 4.05
N GLN A 31 -11.64 -1.34 4.52
CA GLN A 31 -12.10 -1.10 5.89
C GLN A 31 -11.16 -1.75 6.90
N GLN A 32 -10.76 -3.01 6.66
CA GLN A 32 -9.75 -3.68 7.48
C GLN A 32 -8.43 -2.92 7.46
N ALA A 33 -8.04 -2.40 6.29
CA ALA A 33 -6.82 -1.61 6.16
C ALA A 33 -6.84 -0.39 7.07
N LEU A 34 -7.94 0.36 7.09
CA LEU A 34 -8.08 1.52 7.96
C LEU A 34 -8.02 1.12 9.44
N GLN A 35 -8.69 0.06 9.82
CA GLN A 35 -8.68 -0.44 11.20
C GLN A 35 -7.29 -0.84 11.65
N GLU A 36 -6.55 -1.57 10.81
CA GLU A 36 -5.20 -2.02 11.16
C GLU A 36 -4.23 -0.86 11.31
N VAL A 37 -4.30 0.13 10.43
CA VAL A 37 -3.44 1.31 10.49
C VAL A 37 -3.68 2.12 11.75
N LEU A 38 -4.93 2.19 12.20
CA LEU A 38 -5.28 2.94 13.41
C LEU A 38 -4.89 2.20 14.69
N SER A 39 -4.82 0.87 14.65
CA SER A 39 -4.54 0.04 15.83
C SER A 39 -3.08 -0.42 15.93
N ARG A 40 -2.31 -0.34 14.86
CA ARG A 40 -0.91 -0.79 14.82
C ARG A 40 0.02 0.31 14.34
N LYS A 41 1.29 0.16 14.67
CA LYS A 41 2.33 1.03 14.12
C LYS A 41 2.76 0.47 12.77
N VAL A 42 2.45 1.19 11.70
CA VAL A 42 2.70 0.77 10.32
C VAL A 42 3.67 1.75 9.67
N GLY A 43 4.72 1.23 9.04
CA GLY A 43 5.74 2.04 8.38
C GLY A 43 5.55 2.20 6.87
N LEU A 44 4.75 1.33 6.26
CA LEU A 44 4.46 1.36 4.82
C LEU A 44 3.12 0.70 4.56
N ILE A 45 2.35 1.28 3.66
CA ILE A 45 1.07 0.71 3.22
C ILE A 45 1.19 0.37 1.74
N VAL A 46 0.86 -0.87 1.39
CA VAL A 46 0.73 -1.31 0.00
C VAL A 46 -0.72 -1.70 -0.19
N MET A 47 -1.43 -1.04 -1.09
CA MET A 47 -2.87 -1.16 -1.16
C MET A 47 -3.37 -1.20 -2.60
N ASP A 48 -4.24 -2.18 -2.91
CA ASP A 48 -4.92 -2.23 -4.19
C ASP A 48 -5.98 -1.13 -4.25
N VAL A 49 -6.08 -0.48 -5.40
CA VAL A 49 -7.10 0.54 -5.64
C VAL A 49 -8.49 -0.08 -5.67
N SER A 50 -8.63 -1.27 -6.27
CA SER A 50 -9.93 -1.95 -6.41
C SER A 50 -10.15 -2.94 -5.28
N MET A 51 -10.84 -2.52 -4.23
CA MET A 51 -11.23 -3.39 -3.12
C MET A 51 -12.70 -3.20 -2.78
N PRO A 52 -13.37 -4.23 -2.20
CA PRO A 52 -14.75 -4.09 -1.77
C PRO A 52 -14.91 -3.00 -0.70
N GLN A 53 -16.07 -2.37 -0.65
CA GLN A 53 -16.53 -1.41 0.36
C GLN A 53 -15.83 -0.05 0.27
N VAL A 54 -14.51 -0.01 0.36
CA VAL A 54 -13.73 1.23 0.27
C VAL A 54 -12.61 0.98 -0.74
N ASN A 55 -12.56 1.76 -1.81
CA ASN A 55 -11.48 1.61 -2.76
C ASN A 55 -10.17 2.22 -2.21
N GLY A 56 -9.05 1.79 -2.79
CA GLY A 56 -7.74 2.18 -2.27
C GLY A 56 -7.47 3.68 -2.34
N VAL A 57 -8.01 4.37 -3.37
CA VAL A 57 -7.84 5.82 -3.48
C VAL A 57 -8.56 6.53 -2.34
N GLU A 58 -9.81 6.14 -2.06
CA GLU A 58 -10.58 6.73 -0.97
C GLU A 58 -9.94 6.45 0.39
N ALA A 59 -9.49 5.22 0.61
CA ALA A 59 -8.79 4.86 1.85
C ALA A 59 -7.52 5.68 2.02
N CYS A 60 -6.76 5.88 0.94
CA CYS A 60 -5.56 6.70 0.96
C CYS A 60 -5.86 8.16 1.29
N HIS A 61 -6.93 8.72 0.73
CA HIS A 61 -7.36 10.08 1.08
C HIS A 61 -7.63 10.20 2.57
N CYS A 62 -8.34 9.23 3.16
CA CYS A 62 -8.59 9.22 4.59
C CYS A 62 -7.31 9.18 5.40
N LEU A 63 -6.37 8.32 5.02
CA LEU A 63 -5.09 8.18 5.72
C LEU A 63 -4.27 9.46 5.65
N LYS A 64 -4.23 10.10 4.50
CA LYS A 64 -3.46 11.34 4.30
C LYS A 64 -4.09 12.55 4.99
N ALA A 65 -5.39 12.49 5.28
CA ALA A 65 -6.10 13.55 6.00
C ALA A 65 -5.91 13.50 7.51
N MET A 66 -5.50 12.36 8.06
CA MET A 66 -5.34 12.19 9.51
C MET A 66 -3.89 12.46 9.92
N PRO A 67 -3.64 13.30 10.93
CA PRO A 67 -2.27 13.61 11.35
C PRO A 67 -1.46 12.38 11.74
N LYS A 68 -2.11 11.38 12.34
CA LYS A 68 -1.44 10.16 12.80
C LYS A 68 -0.88 9.33 11.66
N THR A 69 -1.50 9.36 10.49
CA THR A 69 -1.17 8.50 9.37
C THR A 69 -0.69 9.24 8.13
N SER A 70 -0.76 10.57 8.13
CA SER A 70 -0.46 11.38 6.95
C SER A 70 0.96 11.20 6.41
N LYS A 71 1.91 10.84 7.25
CA LYS A 71 3.32 10.69 6.86
C LYS A 71 3.69 9.27 6.47
N ILE A 72 2.79 8.29 6.60
CA ILE A 72 3.07 6.92 6.23
C ILE A 72 3.11 6.82 4.70
N PRO A 73 4.22 6.35 4.11
CA PRO A 73 4.27 6.16 2.66
C PRO A 73 3.26 5.13 2.19
N VAL A 74 2.67 5.35 1.03
CA VAL A 74 1.67 4.47 0.44
C VAL A 74 2.07 4.10 -0.98
N ILE A 75 1.98 2.81 -1.30
CA ILE A 75 2.05 2.31 -2.67
C ILE A 75 0.64 1.88 -3.06
N LEU A 76 0.08 2.52 -4.08
CA LEU A 76 -1.20 2.12 -4.65
C LEU A 76 -0.96 1.20 -5.84
N MET A 77 -1.53 0.01 -5.79
CA MET A 77 -1.50 -0.93 -6.91
C MET A 77 -2.73 -0.66 -7.76
N ALA A 78 -2.52 -0.17 -8.98
CA ALA A 78 -3.61 0.33 -9.82
C ALA A 78 -3.57 -0.27 -11.22
N ALA A 79 -4.75 -0.33 -11.86
CA ALA A 79 -4.83 -0.67 -13.27
C ALA A 79 -4.08 0.37 -14.11
N LYS A 80 -3.72 -0.01 -15.33
CA LYS A 80 -2.84 0.78 -16.19
C LYS A 80 -3.30 2.22 -16.42
N LYS A 81 -4.62 2.48 -16.38
CA LYS A 81 -5.19 3.80 -16.65
C LYS A 81 -6.10 4.27 -15.53
N ASP A 82 -5.59 4.34 -14.31
CA ASP A 82 -6.37 4.88 -13.21
C ASP A 82 -5.94 6.34 -12.97
N PRO A 83 -6.75 7.33 -13.42
CA PRO A 83 -6.37 8.74 -13.28
C PRO A 83 -6.46 9.25 -11.83
N GLU A 84 -7.33 8.68 -11.03
CA GLU A 84 -7.48 9.11 -9.63
C GLU A 84 -6.26 8.77 -8.80
N ALA A 85 -5.70 7.57 -8.99
CA ALA A 85 -4.47 7.16 -8.31
C ALA A 85 -3.31 8.07 -8.71
N ARG A 86 -3.21 8.41 -9.99
CA ARG A 86 -2.17 9.30 -10.49
C ARG A 86 -2.28 10.70 -9.88
N THR A 87 -3.49 11.24 -9.85
CA THR A 87 -3.74 12.57 -9.28
C THR A 87 -3.35 12.61 -7.80
N LEU A 88 -3.70 11.58 -7.06
CA LEU A 88 -3.35 11.50 -5.64
C LEU A 88 -1.83 11.44 -5.44
N ALA A 89 -1.14 10.67 -6.27
CA ALA A 89 0.32 10.57 -6.20
C ALA A 89 0.98 11.93 -6.45
N GLU A 90 0.48 12.68 -7.43
CA GLU A 90 1.01 14.01 -7.75
C GLU A 90 0.80 15.00 -6.60
N ARG A 91 -0.35 14.93 -5.92
CA ARG A 91 -0.69 15.85 -4.83
C ARG A 91 0.07 15.58 -3.53
N THR A 92 0.61 14.41 -3.36
CA THR A 92 1.22 14.00 -2.09
C THR A 92 2.74 14.09 -2.08
N HIS A 93 3.33 14.66 -3.12
CA HIS A 93 4.76 14.97 -3.20
C HIS A 93 5.66 13.76 -2.90
N GLY A 94 5.30 12.61 -3.47
CA GLY A 94 6.11 11.39 -3.34
C GLY A 94 5.77 10.50 -2.16
N SER A 95 4.89 10.90 -1.26
CA SER A 95 4.47 10.03 -0.17
C SER A 95 3.44 8.99 -0.61
N VAL A 96 2.89 9.14 -1.80
CA VAL A 96 2.07 8.12 -2.46
C VAL A 96 2.70 7.78 -3.79
N ARG A 97 3.00 6.51 -4.00
CA ARG A 97 3.54 5.98 -5.25
C ARG A 97 2.50 5.08 -5.90
N VAL A 98 2.43 5.11 -7.21
CA VAL A 98 1.51 4.26 -7.96
C VAL A 98 2.32 3.18 -8.68
N LEU A 99 1.94 1.92 -8.46
CA LEU A 99 2.53 0.79 -9.15
C LEU A 99 1.48 0.21 -10.09
N ARG A 100 1.73 0.30 -11.40
CA ARG A 100 0.77 -0.10 -12.42
C ARG A 100 0.78 -1.60 -12.65
N LYS A 101 -0.37 -2.21 -12.71
CA LYS A 101 -0.54 -3.62 -13.07
C LYS A 101 -0.45 -3.81 -14.57
N PRO A 102 0.17 -4.88 -15.07
CA PRO A 102 0.87 -5.91 -14.29
C PRO A 102 2.27 -5.45 -13.85
N PHE A 103 2.70 -5.91 -12.70
CA PHE A 103 4.07 -5.66 -12.22
C PHE A 103 4.67 -6.96 -11.68
N THR A 104 6.00 -6.99 -11.60
CA THR A 104 6.69 -8.15 -11.03
C THR A 104 6.84 -7.98 -9.51
N PRO A 105 7.02 -9.08 -8.77
CA PRO A 105 7.35 -8.98 -7.34
C PRO A 105 8.59 -8.13 -7.07
N GLU A 106 9.59 -8.19 -7.96
CA GLU A 106 10.82 -7.40 -7.85
C GLU A 106 10.56 -5.91 -7.97
N GLU A 107 9.63 -5.52 -8.84
CA GLU A 107 9.25 -4.11 -8.97
C GLU A 107 8.58 -3.60 -7.69
N LEU A 108 7.70 -4.39 -7.09
CA LEU A 108 7.07 -4.03 -5.83
C LEU A 108 8.11 -3.85 -4.72
N VAL A 109 9.02 -4.81 -4.60
CA VAL A 109 10.09 -4.76 -3.59
C VAL A 109 10.97 -3.54 -3.81
N SER A 110 11.32 -3.24 -5.06
CA SER A 110 12.16 -2.10 -5.39
C SER A 110 11.52 -0.79 -4.94
N VAL A 111 10.24 -0.58 -5.23
CA VAL A 111 9.53 0.64 -4.82
C VAL A 111 9.42 0.70 -3.30
N ALA A 112 9.12 -0.41 -2.65
CA ALA A 112 9.04 -0.46 -1.19
C ALA A 112 10.37 -0.06 -0.54
N LYS A 113 11.48 -0.54 -1.06
CA LYS A 113 12.81 -0.21 -0.53
C LYS A 113 13.20 1.24 -0.77
N GLN A 114 12.67 1.88 -1.80
CA GLN A 114 12.88 3.30 -2.04
C GLN A 114 12.20 4.16 -0.97
N LEU A 115 11.12 3.66 -0.40
CA LEU A 115 10.32 4.41 0.57
C LEU A 115 10.70 4.14 2.01
N VAL A 116 11.06 2.90 2.35
CA VAL A 116 11.44 2.51 3.70
C VAL A 116 12.52 1.43 3.70
N LYS A 117 13.31 1.40 4.76
CA LYS A 117 14.34 0.37 4.94
C LYS A 117 13.70 -0.87 5.56
N PRO A 118 13.83 -2.06 4.94
CA PRO A 118 13.09 -3.24 5.37
C PRO A 118 13.32 -3.67 6.82
N LYS A 119 14.56 -3.85 7.20
CA LYS A 119 14.85 -4.53 8.47
C LYS A 119 14.67 -3.68 9.71
N SER A 120 14.50 -2.39 9.58
CA SER A 120 14.37 -1.50 10.72
C SER A 120 12.93 -1.13 11.02
N LEU A 121 11.99 -1.57 10.18
CA LEU A 121 10.60 -1.11 10.24
C LEU A 121 9.62 -2.25 10.07
N LEU A 122 8.43 -2.03 10.60
CA LEU A 122 7.26 -2.86 10.37
C LEU A 122 6.44 -2.28 9.24
N LEU A 123 5.89 -3.16 8.43
CA LEU A 123 4.90 -2.77 7.45
C LEU A 123 3.52 -2.70 8.05
#